data_ae3b9cc9b2417f1c39bb8c3f1e50edd9
#
_entry.id   ae3b9cc9b2417f1c39bb8c3f1e50edd9
#
_cell.length_a   1.000
_cell.length_b   1.000
_cell.length_c   1.000
_cell.angle_alpha   90.00
_cell.angle_beta   90.00
_cell.angle_gamma   90.00
#
_symmetry.space_group_name_H-M   'P 1'
#
loop_
_entity.id
_entity.type
_entity.pdbx_description
1 polymer ?
#
loop_
_entity_poly.entity_id
_entity_poly.type
_entity_poly.pdbx_seq_one_letter_code
_entity_poly.pdbx_strand_id
1 'polypeptide(L)'
;YYHSWRGVKPKVAAEHGAIGCLIYSEPQDDGYTRDNVFPQGPMRNSDGVQRGSVMDFASSSPGDPLTPGIGATPDAKRLALKDAKSLTKIPVLPISYGDAQPLLAALAGPMAPDSWRGSLPVPYHVGPGPAQVHLKVAFNWDIKPVYDVIAKIPGSVAPDEWIIRGNHHDAWVNGAEDPTAGQVSLLEEARGLSLLLKQGWKPRRTIIYTAWDGEEPMLLGSTEWAETHADELRAHAAVYINTDTNDRGILNMGGSHSLEQFINGVARDIEDPETKMTVWQRAQLSAIAAAKSADQRKELRERTDLRIEALGSGTDFTAYLDHLGIASLNLGFEGEDEQGIYHSIYDDFYWYTHFSDTDFVYGRALAQTIGTSVMRLADAEVLPFDFVDFADTMEMYTKNLEKLLADKQEEIRERNQELDEGMFKATFDPRRPKVAPAREEIPPHLNFAPMQNAVDSLTRSAKHYQQALAQQQASLGDDAIAAKIGSLNRELIESERRLTNADGLPRRSWYKHLLYAPGVYSGYEVKTVPGVREGIEQKRYAEAEQEIVRVSKALDDESALVESAARKLEGIGH
;
A
#
# COMPACT_ATOMS: atom_id res chain seq x y z
N TYR A 1 -12.03 8.84 -11.97
CA TYR A 1 -11.83 7.90 -10.87
C TYR A 1 -10.36 7.63 -10.62
N TYR A 2 -9.58 7.53 -11.66
CA TYR A 2 -8.17 7.17 -11.66
C TYR A 2 -7.24 8.24 -11.07
N HIS A 3 -6.02 7.86 -10.76
CA HIS A 3 -4.90 8.68 -10.26
C HIS A 3 -5.01 9.19 -8.82
N SER A 4 -6.11 8.96 -8.11
CA SER A 4 -6.22 9.27 -6.68
C SER A 4 -7.35 8.48 -6.03
N TRP A 5 -7.26 8.31 -4.71
CA TRP A 5 -8.35 7.76 -3.92
C TRP A 5 -9.68 8.46 -4.21
N ARG A 6 -10.75 7.67 -4.30
CA ARG A 6 -12.07 8.22 -4.64
C ARG A 6 -12.56 9.28 -3.65
N GLY A 7 -12.25 9.14 -2.36
CA GLY A 7 -12.62 10.10 -1.30
C GLY A 7 -11.93 11.47 -1.39
N VAL A 8 -10.76 11.56 -2.04
CA VAL A 8 -10.08 12.86 -2.28
C VAL A 8 -10.93 13.78 -3.16
N LYS A 9 -11.65 13.23 -4.12
CA LYS A 9 -12.46 14.00 -5.07
C LYS A 9 -13.59 14.77 -4.38
N PRO A 10 -14.50 14.14 -3.60
CA PRO A 10 -15.52 14.88 -2.85
C PRO A 10 -14.95 15.74 -1.73
N LYS A 11 -13.82 15.38 -1.13
CA LYS A 11 -13.11 16.21 -0.16
C LYS A 11 -12.71 17.55 -0.78
N VAL A 12 -11.95 17.51 -1.88
CA VAL A 12 -11.50 18.72 -2.58
C VAL A 12 -12.70 19.50 -3.12
N ALA A 13 -13.71 18.82 -3.68
CA ALA A 13 -14.93 19.47 -4.13
C ALA A 13 -15.64 20.24 -3.00
N ALA A 14 -15.77 19.63 -1.82
CA ALA A 14 -16.37 20.29 -0.65
C ALA A 14 -15.54 21.48 -0.17
N GLU A 15 -14.22 21.37 -0.14
CA GLU A 15 -13.30 22.47 0.22
C GLU A 15 -13.44 23.68 -0.72
N HIS A 16 -13.85 23.43 -1.97
CA HIS A 16 -14.14 24.47 -2.96
C HIS A 16 -15.63 24.84 -3.09
N GLY A 17 -16.46 24.45 -2.12
CA GLY A 17 -17.85 24.89 -2.02
C GLY A 17 -18.88 24.09 -2.83
N ALA A 18 -18.51 22.91 -3.33
CA ALA A 18 -19.46 22.00 -3.94
C ALA A 18 -20.47 21.47 -2.89
N ILE A 19 -21.72 21.22 -3.32
CA ILE A 19 -22.81 20.72 -2.48
C ILE A 19 -23.14 19.25 -2.73
N GLY A 20 -22.48 18.60 -3.68
CA GLY A 20 -22.61 17.19 -4.02
C GLY A 20 -21.52 16.77 -5.01
N CYS A 21 -21.30 15.47 -5.15
CA CYS A 21 -20.32 14.92 -6.06
C CYS A 21 -20.87 13.66 -6.73
N LEU A 22 -20.74 13.57 -8.06
CA LEU A 22 -20.96 12.36 -8.82
C LEU A 22 -19.61 11.83 -9.29
N ILE A 23 -19.39 10.51 -9.13
CA ILE A 23 -18.12 9.86 -9.49
C ILE A 23 -18.42 8.75 -10.51
N TYR A 24 -17.64 8.69 -11.58
CA TYR A 24 -17.71 7.61 -12.56
C TYR A 24 -16.31 7.09 -12.92
N SER A 25 -16.23 5.85 -13.40
CA SER A 25 -15.01 5.31 -14.00
C SER A 25 -14.90 5.72 -15.45
N GLU A 26 -13.73 6.22 -15.85
CA GLU A 26 -13.48 6.68 -17.23
C GLU A 26 -13.13 5.47 -18.12
N PRO A 27 -13.78 5.28 -19.29
CA PRO A 27 -13.51 4.12 -20.15
C PRO A 27 -12.08 4.02 -20.69
N GLN A 28 -11.31 5.10 -20.62
CA GLN A 28 -9.88 5.11 -20.95
C GLN A 28 -9.07 4.25 -19.97
N ASP A 29 -9.56 4.10 -18.76
CA ASP A 29 -8.83 3.44 -17.68
C ASP A 29 -9.23 1.96 -17.56
N ASP A 30 -10.54 1.65 -17.62
CA ASP A 30 -11.06 0.31 -17.37
C ASP A 30 -12.19 -0.12 -18.32
N GLY A 31 -12.38 0.58 -19.45
CA GLY A 31 -13.48 0.34 -20.39
C GLY A 31 -13.04 -0.01 -21.81
N TYR A 32 -13.90 0.30 -22.78
CA TYR A 32 -13.81 -0.11 -24.17
C TYR A 32 -12.56 0.34 -24.95
N THR A 33 -11.75 1.20 -24.39
CA THR A 33 -10.49 1.60 -25.00
C THR A 33 -9.32 0.68 -24.64
N ARG A 34 -9.55 -0.20 -23.67
CA ARG A 34 -8.55 -1.19 -23.22
C ARG A 34 -8.74 -2.51 -23.95
N ASP A 35 -9.96 -3.07 -23.89
CA ASP A 35 -10.35 -4.30 -24.57
C ASP A 35 -11.89 -4.37 -24.68
N ASN A 36 -12.42 -5.52 -25.14
CA ASN A 36 -13.84 -5.80 -25.17
C ASN A 36 -14.45 -5.70 -23.77
N VAL A 37 -15.64 -5.12 -23.72
CA VAL A 37 -16.35 -4.95 -22.46
C VAL A 37 -17.20 -6.17 -22.14
N PHE A 38 -17.45 -6.40 -20.85
CA PHE A 38 -18.32 -7.45 -20.36
C PHE A 38 -19.74 -7.37 -20.98
N PRO A 39 -20.34 -8.49 -21.41
CA PRO A 39 -19.88 -9.88 -21.21
C PRO A 39 -19.00 -10.46 -22.33
N GLN A 40 -18.59 -9.71 -23.34
CA GLN A 40 -17.75 -10.20 -24.45
C GLN A 40 -16.25 -10.20 -24.11
N GLY A 41 -15.85 -9.46 -23.09
CA GLY A 41 -14.48 -9.34 -22.61
C GLY A 41 -14.42 -8.84 -21.16
N PRO A 42 -13.23 -8.63 -20.61
CA PRO A 42 -13.05 -8.37 -19.20
C PRO A 42 -13.38 -6.94 -18.76
N MET A 43 -13.46 -5.99 -19.71
CA MET A 43 -13.52 -4.56 -19.37
C MET A 43 -14.91 -4.09 -18.96
N ARG A 44 -14.96 -2.97 -18.25
CA ARG A 44 -16.20 -2.32 -17.78
C ARG A 44 -17.09 -1.88 -18.94
N ASN A 45 -18.34 -2.29 -18.92
CA ASN A 45 -19.36 -1.83 -19.87
C ASN A 45 -19.98 -0.49 -19.42
N SER A 46 -20.85 0.09 -20.28
CA SER A 46 -21.48 1.39 -20.05
C SER A 46 -22.37 1.48 -18.81
N ASP A 47 -22.85 0.35 -18.31
CA ASP A 47 -23.75 0.27 -17.17
C ASP A 47 -22.98 -0.06 -15.86
N GLY A 48 -21.70 -0.37 -15.97
CA GLY A 48 -20.85 -0.74 -14.86
C GLY A 48 -20.57 0.42 -13.92
N VAL A 49 -21.04 0.30 -12.68
CA VAL A 49 -20.80 1.28 -11.61
C VAL A 49 -19.73 0.76 -10.67
N GLN A 50 -18.63 1.48 -10.53
CA GLN A 50 -17.65 1.21 -9.46
C GLN A 50 -18.16 1.78 -8.15
N ARG A 51 -18.48 0.92 -7.19
CA ARG A 51 -18.80 1.31 -5.82
C ARG A 51 -17.52 1.56 -5.03
N GLY A 52 -17.63 1.99 -3.81
CA GLY A 52 -16.48 2.12 -2.94
C GLY A 52 -16.63 3.22 -1.90
N SER A 53 -15.91 3.09 -0.80
CA SER A 53 -15.85 4.11 0.24
C SER A 53 -15.30 5.43 -0.31
N VAL A 54 -15.81 6.53 0.21
CA VAL A 54 -15.35 7.89 -0.07
C VAL A 54 -14.86 8.58 1.22
N MET A 55 -14.54 7.79 2.24
CA MET A 55 -13.97 8.33 3.48
C MET A 55 -12.62 9.02 3.23
N ASP A 56 -12.35 10.07 3.97
CA ASP A 56 -11.04 10.76 3.96
C ASP A 56 -10.08 10.10 4.97
N PHE A 57 -9.70 8.85 4.69
CA PHE A 57 -8.81 8.11 5.58
C PHE A 57 -7.37 8.63 5.54
N ALA A 58 -6.87 9.03 4.38
CA ALA A 58 -5.48 9.43 4.20
C ALA A 58 -5.07 10.67 5.00
N SER A 59 -6.02 11.55 5.33
CA SER A 59 -5.78 12.70 6.21
C SER A 59 -6.33 12.54 7.62
N SER A 60 -6.92 11.38 7.93
CA SER A 60 -7.48 11.05 9.26
C SER A 60 -7.01 9.66 9.70
N SER A 61 -7.86 8.65 9.57
CA SER A 61 -7.58 7.24 9.88
C SER A 61 -8.55 6.34 9.10
N PRO A 62 -8.19 5.10 8.79
CA PRO A 62 -9.15 4.04 8.47
C PRO A 62 -9.93 3.63 9.74
N GLY A 63 -10.74 2.57 9.62
CA GLY A 63 -11.55 2.04 10.72
C GLY A 63 -12.85 2.81 10.97
N ASP A 64 -13.50 2.55 12.09
CA ASP A 64 -14.74 3.21 12.47
C ASP A 64 -14.53 4.72 12.65
N PRO A 65 -15.20 5.57 11.85
CA PRO A 65 -15.06 7.02 11.95
C PRO A 65 -15.46 7.61 13.31
N LEU A 66 -16.15 6.83 14.14
CA LEU A 66 -16.59 7.27 15.46
C LEU A 66 -15.64 6.88 16.59
N THR A 67 -14.68 5.99 16.33
CA THR A 67 -13.68 5.53 17.31
C THR A 67 -12.24 5.65 16.81
N PRO A 68 -11.84 6.78 16.18
CA PRO A 68 -10.50 6.87 15.57
C PRO A 68 -9.38 6.68 16.59
N GLY A 69 -8.53 5.68 16.37
CA GLY A 69 -7.38 5.37 17.21
C GLY A 69 -7.67 4.55 18.47
N ILE A 70 -8.90 4.04 18.61
CA ILE A 70 -9.30 3.13 19.69
C ILE A 70 -10.26 2.08 19.14
N GLY A 71 -10.11 0.82 19.55
CA GLY A 71 -10.98 -0.25 19.05
C GLY A 71 -12.46 -0.02 19.29
N ALA A 72 -13.30 -0.32 18.29
CA ALA A 72 -14.76 -0.11 18.32
C ALA A 72 -15.51 -1.15 19.18
N THR A 73 -15.06 -1.39 20.41
CA THR A 73 -15.74 -2.28 21.36
C THR A 73 -17.13 -1.76 21.73
N PRO A 74 -18.04 -2.61 22.26
CA PRO A 74 -19.39 -2.18 22.64
C PRO A 74 -19.43 -0.99 23.61
N ASP A 75 -18.44 -0.88 24.48
CA ASP A 75 -18.29 0.16 25.51
C ASP A 75 -17.38 1.32 25.08
N ALA A 76 -16.83 1.30 23.86
CA ALA A 76 -15.98 2.36 23.34
C ALA A 76 -16.71 3.71 23.31
N LYS A 77 -15.99 4.76 23.71
CA LYS A 77 -16.51 6.13 23.64
C LYS A 77 -16.50 6.62 22.20
N ARG A 78 -17.68 6.75 21.61
CA ARG A 78 -17.86 7.18 20.22
C ARG A 78 -18.00 8.69 20.09
N LEU A 79 -17.45 9.22 19.01
CA LEU A 79 -17.67 10.60 18.57
C LEU A 79 -19.12 10.78 18.10
N ALA A 80 -19.62 12.02 18.12
CA ALA A 80 -20.82 12.34 17.38
C ALA A 80 -20.50 12.39 15.87
N LEU A 81 -21.44 12.00 15.00
CA LEU A 81 -21.25 11.99 13.53
C LEU A 81 -20.68 13.29 12.97
N LYS A 82 -21.12 14.45 13.50
CA LYS A 82 -20.63 15.77 13.05
C LYS A 82 -19.14 16.01 13.35
N ASP A 83 -18.58 15.27 14.30
CA ASP A 83 -17.20 15.42 14.77
C ASP A 83 -16.26 14.38 14.11
N ALA A 84 -16.83 13.42 13.36
CA ALA A 84 -16.07 12.42 12.60
C ALA A 84 -15.38 13.07 11.40
N LYS A 85 -14.04 13.12 11.44
CA LYS A 85 -13.22 13.83 10.44
C LYS A 85 -13.13 13.10 9.11
N SER A 86 -13.12 11.77 9.13
CA SER A 86 -13.00 10.93 7.95
C SER A 86 -14.28 10.87 7.11
N LEU A 87 -15.43 11.26 7.65
CA LEU A 87 -16.69 11.30 6.89
C LEU A 87 -16.71 12.47 5.89
N THR A 88 -17.13 12.20 4.65
CA THR A 88 -17.32 13.22 3.61
C THR A 88 -18.34 14.27 4.01
N LYS A 89 -18.13 15.51 3.61
CA LYS A 89 -18.96 16.66 4.01
C LYS A 89 -20.11 16.96 3.05
N ILE A 90 -20.13 16.32 1.88
CA ILE A 90 -21.15 16.46 0.84
C ILE A 90 -21.64 15.08 0.39
N PRO A 91 -22.89 14.95 -0.07
CA PRO A 91 -23.38 13.69 -0.63
C PRO A 91 -22.59 13.29 -1.89
N VAL A 92 -22.30 12.00 -2.00
CA VAL A 92 -21.55 11.40 -3.11
C VAL A 92 -22.34 10.24 -3.67
N LEU A 93 -22.39 10.10 -5.00
CA LEU A 93 -23.00 8.97 -5.67
C LEU A 93 -22.10 8.48 -6.80
N PRO A 94 -21.69 7.20 -6.81
CA PRO A 94 -21.08 6.59 -7.97
C PRO A 94 -22.12 6.34 -9.05
N ILE A 95 -21.76 6.59 -10.31
CA ILE A 95 -22.59 6.36 -11.50
C ILE A 95 -21.77 5.66 -12.58
N SER A 96 -22.44 5.07 -13.55
CA SER A 96 -21.78 4.49 -14.72
C SER A 96 -21.23 5.57 -15.66
N TYR A 97 -20.33 5.18 -16.58
CA TYR A 97 -19.90 6.13 -17.60
C TYR A 97 -21.01 6.41 -18.64
N GLY A 98 -21.94 5.48 -18.85
CA GLY A 98 -23.13 5.72 -19.65
C GLY A 98 -24.02 6.80 -19.07
N ASP A 99 -24.23 6.81 -17.75
CA ASP A 99 -24.98 7.86 -17.04
C ASP A 99 -24.21 9.17 -16.98
N ALA A 100 -22.88 9.14 -16.88
CA ALA A 100 -22.04 10.33 -16.86
C ALA A 100 -22.01 11.06 -18.21
N GLN A 101 -22.07 10.34 -19.31
CA GLN A 101 -21.93 10.91 -20.66
C GLN A 101 -22.91 12.06 -20.97
N PRO A 102 -24.23 11.96 -20.74
CA PRO A 102 -25.15 13.08 -20.99
C PRO A 102 -24.90 14.26 -20.04
N LEU A 103 -24.43 14.02 -18.83
CA LEU A 103 -24.08 15.09 -17.87
C LEU A 103 -22.85 15.86 -18.34
N LEU A 104 -21.81 15.14 -18.78
CA LEU A 104 -20.59 15.74 -19.33
C LEU A 104 -20.87 16.53 -20.62
N ALA A 105 -21.72 16.00 -21.49
CA ALA A 105 -22.14 16.68 -22.72
C ALA A 105 -22.92 17.99 -22.46
N ALA A 106 -23.55 18.10 -21.30
CA ALA A 106 -24.29 19.31 -20.90
C ALA A 106 -23.41 20.37 -20.20
N LEU A 107 -22.14 20.09 -19.95
CA LEU A 107 -21.20 21.07 -19.40
C LEU A 107 -20.85 22.12 -20.46
N ALA A 108 -20.49 23.31 -19.99
CA ALA A 108 -20.12 24.44 -20.83
C ALA A 108 -18.83 25.10 -20.30
N GLY A 109 -18.49 26.28 -20.86
CA GLY A 109 -17.29 26.99 -20.45
C GLY A 109 -16.04 26.59 -21.25
N PRO A 110 -14.84 26.79 -20.71
CA PRO A 110 -13.61 26.44 -21.40
C PRO A 110 -13.47 24.93 -21.58
N MET A 111 -12.82 24.53 -22.66
CA MET A 111 -12.41 23.11 -22.84
C MET A 111 -11.45 22.69 -21.72
N ALA A 112 -11.64 21.48 -21.23
CA ALA A 112 -10.70 20.88 -20.30
C ALA A 112 -9.29 20.77 -20.94
N PRO A 113 -8.21 20.90 -20.16
CA PRO A 113 -6.87 20.56 -20.63
C PRO A 113 -6.83 19.16 -21.24
N ASP A 114 -5.99 18.93 -22.24
CA ASP A 114 -5.91 17.62 -22.91
C ASP A 114 -5.63 16.47 -21.95
N SER A 115 -4.80 16.71 -20.94
CA SER A 115 -4.48 15.73 -19.88
C SER A 115 -5.64 15.41 -18.92
N TRP A 116 -6.75 16.17 -18.99
CA TRP A 116 -7.94 15.95 -18.16
C TRP A 116 -9.10 15.31 -18.95
N ARG A 117 -8.90 15.13 -20.26
CA ARG A 117 -9.93 14.53 -21.11
C ARG A 117 -9.82 13.02 -21.09
N GLY A 118 -10.95 12.37 -21.03
CA GLY A 118 -11.07 10.94 -21.20
C GLY A 118 -11.44 10.54 -22.64
N SER A 119 -11.99 9.36 -22.79
CA SER A 119 -12.30 8.76 -24.09
C SER A 119 -13.80 8.71 -24.43
N LEU A 120 -14.67 9.26 -23.58
CA LEU A 120 -16.07 9.39 -23.95
C LEU A 120 -16.24 10.32 -25.17
N PRO A 121 -17.20 10.02 -26.07
CA PRO A 121 -17.40 10.81 -27.29
C PRO A 121 -18.16 12.12 -27.00
N VAL A 122 -17.62 12.92 -26.09
CA VAL A 122 -18.17 14.22 -25.67
C VAL A 122 -17.08 15.28 -25.63
N PRO A 123 -17.41 16.56 -25.83
CA PRO A 123 -16.49 17.65 -25.53
C PRO A 123 -16.37 17.79 -24.02
N TYR A 124 -15.15 17.66 -23.49
CA TYR A 124 -14.90 17.84 -22.04
C TYR A 124 -14.76 19.34 -21.73
N HIS A 125 -15.67 19.87 -20.94
CA HIS A 125 -15.67 21.25 -20.46
C HIS A 125 -15.46 21.31 -18.94
N VAL A 126 -14.84 22.38 -18.43
CA VAL A 126 -14.57 22.61 -17.00
C VAL A 126 -15.44 23.72 -16.38
N GLY A 127 -16.54 24.03 -16.99
CA GLY A 127 -17.46 25.03 -16.49
C GLY A 127 -18.86 24.50 -16.23
N PRO A 128 -19.69 25.26 -15.49
CA PRO A 128 -21.07 24.87 -15.29
C PRO A 128 -21.82 24.95 -16.63
N GLY A 129 -22.70 23.96 -16.84
CA GLY A 129 -23.66 23.97 -17.94
C GLY A 129 -25.04 24.42 -17.48
N PRO A 130 -26.04 24.43 -18.40
CA PRO A 130 -27.42 24.76 -18.07
C PRO A 130 -28.16 23.63 -17.36
N ALA A 131 -27.57 22.43 -17.34
CA ALA A 131 -28.20 21.26 -16.74
C ALA A 131 -28.20 21.35 -15.20
N GLN A 132 -29.31 20.90 -14.61
CA GLN A 132 -29.47 20.76 -13.17
C GLN A 132 -29.58 19.29 -12.81
N VAL A 133 -28.94 18.89 -11.72
CA VAL A 133 -28.97 17.54 -11.18
C VAL A 133 -29.68 17.55 -9.83
N HIS A 134 -30.62 16.64 -9.65
CA HIS A 134 -31.22 16.37 -8.35
C HIS A 134 -30.54 15.12 -7.75
N LEU A 135 -29.69 15.32 -6.75
CA LEU A 135 -29.04 14.24 -6.00
C LEU A 135 -29.81 13.96 -4.71
N LYS A 136 -30.29 12.74 -4.54
CA LYS A 136 -30.90 12.27 -3.31
C LYS A 136 -30.19 10.99 -2.86
N VAL A 137 -29.61 11.02 -1.67
CA VAL A 137 -29.01 9.86 -1.02
C VAL A 137 -29.64 9.65 0.35
N ALA A 138 -29.72 8.41 0.81
CA ALA A 138 -30.20 8.05 2.12
C ALA A 138 -29.25 7.02 2.74
N PHE A 139 -28.85 7.26 3.98
CA PHE A 139 -27.92 6.41 4.72
C PHE A 139 -28.59 5.80 5.94
N ASN A 140 -28.28 4.54 6.20
CA ASN A 140 -28.54 3.95 7.50
C ASN A 140 -27.33 4.22 8.40
N TRP A 141 -27.52 5.01 9.45
CA TRP A 141 -26.49 5.38 10.42
C TRP A 141 -26.51 4.49 11.68
N ASP A 142 -27.28 3.40 11.67
CA ASP A 142 -27.26 2.44 12.77
C ASP A 142 -25.88 1.77 12.87
N ILE A 143 -25.38 1.65 14.10
CA ILE A 143 -24.19 0.85 14.36
C ILE A 143 -24.52 -0.62 14.13
N LYS A 144 -23.69 -1.29 13.35
CA LYS A 144 -23.81 -2.71 13.01
C LYS A 144 -22.56 -3.45 13.47
N PRO A 145 -22.68 -4.71 13.90
CA PRO A 145 -21.52 -5.54 14.17
C PRO A 145 -20.84 -5.93 12.87
N VAL A 146 -19.51 -6.02 12.91
CA VAL A 146 -18.67 -6.74 11.94
C VAL A 146 -18.12 -8.00 12.59
N TYR A 147 -17.78 -9.02 11.81
CA TYR A 147 -17.45 -10.35 12.33
C TYR A 147 -16.12 -10.85 11.75
N ASP A 148 -15.04 -10.63 12.46
CA ASP A 148 -13.75 -11.19 12.11
C ASP A 148 -13.65 -12.64 12.55
N VAL A 149 -13.02 -13.48 11.71
CA VAL A 149 -12.75 -14.88 12.05
C VAL A 149 -11.26 -15.05 12.32
N ILE A 150 -10.93 -15.40 13.55
CA ILE A 150 -9.54 -15.58 14.00
C ILE A 150 -9.28 -17.06 14.32
N ALA A 151 -8.32 -17.67 13.64
CA ALA A 151 -7.89 -19.04 13.90
C ALA A 151 -6.41 -19.07 14.30
N LYS A 152 -6.07 -19.84 15.35
CA LYS A 152 -4.73 -19.86 15.93
C LYS A 152 -4.16 -21.28 15.95
N ILE A 153 -2.93 -21.44 15.42
CA ILE A 153 -2.11 -22.65 15.54
C ILE A 153 -0.98 -22.32 16.52
N PRO A 154 -1.00 -22.86 17.76
CA PRO A 154 0.01 -22.53 18.76
C PRO A 154 1.41 -22.98 18.35
N GLY A 155 2.39 -22.13 18.56
CA GLY A 155 3.80 -22.45 18.40
C GLY A 155 4.30 -23.43 19.45
N SER A 156 5.23 -24.30 19.06
CA SER A 156 5.78 -25.34 19.93
C SER A 156 7.05 -24.92 20.67
N VAL A 157 7.76 -23.89 20.21
CA VAL A 157 9.04 -23.40 20.73
C VAL A 157 8.96 -21.95 21.18
N ALA A 158 8.39 -21.10 20.35
CA ALA A 158 8.24 -19.65 20.58
C ALA A 158 6.75 -19.25 20.41
N PRO A 159 5.84 -19.70 21.32
CA PRO A 159 4.41 -19.44 21.19
C PRO A 159 4.02 -17.96 21.29
N ASP A 160 4.90 -17.14 21.84
CA ASP A 160 4.71 -15.70 22.00
C ASP A 160 5.25 -14.90 20.80
N GLU A 161 5.79 -15.54 19.78
CA GLU A 161 6.15 -14.90 18.50
C GLU A 161 5.11 -15.29 17.46
N TRP A 162 4.44 -14.29 16.86
CA TRP A 162 3.28 -14.54 16.01
C TRP A 162 3.55 -14.19 14.55
N ILE A 163 3.16 -15.09 13.67
CA ILE A 163 3.04 -14.88 12.23
C ILE A 163 1.56 -14.75 11.92
N ILE A 164 1.14 -13.60 11.47
CA ILE A 164 -0.26 -13.28 11.18
C ILE A 164 -0.46 -13.31 9.68
N ARG A 165 -1.52 -13.97 9.24
CA ARG A 165 -1.91 -14.10 7.84
C ARG A 165 -3.36 -13.68 7.67
N GLY A 166 -3.61 -12.60 6.93
CA GLY A 166 -4.92 -12.01 6.78
C GLY A 166 -5.40 -11.83 5.33
N ASN A 167 -6.72 -11.83 5.17
CA ASN A 167 -7.46 -11.43 3.99
C ASN A 167 -8.85 -11.00 4.43
N HIS A 168 -9.49 -10.07 3.73
CA HIS A 168 -10.88 -9.75 4.03
C HIS A 168 -11.86 -10.72 3.33
N HIS A 169 -13.13 -10.69 3.75
CA HIS A 169 -14.15 -11.58 3.22
C HIS A 169 -15.51 -10.90 2.94
N ASP A 170 -15.61 -9.61 3.20
CA ASP A 170 -16.72 -8.79 2.73
C ASP A 170 -16.43 -8.27 1.31
N ALA A 171 -17.45 -7.84 0.59
CA ALA A 171 -17.35 -7.33 -0.77
C ALA A 171 -18.36 -6.23 -1.03
N TRP A 172 -18.06 -5.32 -1.98
CA TRP A 172 -19.03 -4.31 -2.39
C TRP A 172 -20.27 -4.88 -3.06
N VAL A 173 -20.13 -6.02 -3.76
CA VAL A 173 -21.25 -6.65 -4.45
C VAL A 173 -21.13 -8.18 -4.43
N ASN A 174 -20.60 -8.82 -5.50
CA ASN A 174 -20.47 -10.27 -5.59
C ASN A 174 -19.10 -10.76 -5.13
N GLY A 175 -18.04 -10.00 -5.40
CA GLY A 175 -16.73 -10.19 -4.80
C GLY A 175 -16.02 -11.47 -5.21
N ALA A 176 -16.11 -11.90 -6.46
CA ALA A 176 -15.44 -13.12 -6.90
C ALA A 176 -13.92 -12.94 -6.96
N GLU A 177 -13.48 -11.80 -7.48
CA GLU A 177 -12.09 -11.38 -7.48
C GLU A 177 -11.75 -10.73 -6.12
N ASP A 178 -12.52 -9.70 -5.75
CA ASP A 178 -12.30 -8.83 -4.61
C ASP A 178 -13.39 -9.07 -3.53
N PRO A 179 -13.04 -9.87 -2.46
CA PRO A 179 -11.74 -10.47 -2.14
C PRO A 179 -11.72 -12.00 -2.18
N THR A 180 -12.74 -12.67 -2.74
CA THR A 180 -12.90 -14.12 -2.59
C THR A 180 -11.70 -14.89 -3.16
N ALA A 181 -11.06 -14.38 -4.22
CA ALA A 181 -9.89 -15.01 -4.84
C ALA A 181 -8.71 -15.16 -3.84
N GLY A 182 -8.38 -14.12 -3.10
CA GLY A 182 -7.37 -14.18 -2.04
C GLY A 182 -7.83 -14.99 -0.82
N GLN A 183 -9.11 -14.85 -0.43
CA GLN A 183 -9.65 -15.55 0.73
C GLN A 183 -9.69 -17.08 0.53
N VAL A 184 -10.02 -17.58 -0.65
CA VAL A 184 -9.99 -19.04 -0.91
C VAL A 184 -8.57 -19.58 -0.92
N SER A 185 -7.59 -18.79 -1.32
CA SER A 185 -6.18 -19.14 -1.20
C SER A 185 -5.76 -19.31 0.26
N LEU A 186 -6.19 -18.39 1.15
CA LEU A 186 -5.99 -18.51 2.61
C LEU A 186 -6.63 -19.78 3.17
N LEU A 187 -7.85 -20.10 2.76
CA LEU A 187 -8.52 -21.34 3.20
C LEU A 187 -7.77 -22.60 2.74
N GLU A 188 -7.23 -22.60 1.52
CA GLU A 188 -6.43 -23.71 0.99
C GLU A 188 -5.09 -23.87 1.74
N GLU A 189 -4.42 -22.77 2.07
CA GLU A 189 -3.24 -22.77 2.95
C GLU A 189 -3.56 -23.41 4.29
N ALA A 190 -4.61 -22.94 4.98
CA ALA A 190 -5.04 -23.47 6.27
C ALA A 190 -5.39 -24.96 6.19
N ARG A 191 -6.04 -25.39 5.09
CA ARG A 191 -6.29 -26.80 4.81
C ARG A 191 -4.99 -27.59 4.68
N GLY A 192 -4.03 -27.10 3.92
CA GLY A 192 -2.71 -27.72 3.74
C GLY A 192 -1.98 -27.86 5.08
N LEU A 193 -1.88 -26.80 5.87
CA LEU A 193 -1.25 -26.84 7.19
C LEU A 193 -1.97 -27.78 8.15
N SER A 194 -3.31 -27.88 8.09
CA SER A 194 -4.06 -28.84 8.90
C SER A 194 -3.70 -30.29 8.61
N LEU A 195 -3.34 -30.62 7.37
CA LEU A 195 -2.85 -31.95 6.99
C LEU A 195 -1.44 -32.21 7.55
N LEU A 196 -0.56 -31.22 7.51
CA LEU A 196 0.78 -31.32 8.10
C LEU A 196 0.70 -31.50 9.63
N LEU A 197 -0.17 -30.75 10.31
CA LEU A 197 -0.43 -30.92 11.75
C LEU A 197 -0.88 -32.34 12.09
N LYS A 198 -1.78 -32.93 11.28
CA LYS A 198 -2.20 -34.34 11.46
C LYS A 198 -1.09 -35.34 11.23
N GLN A 199 -0.06 -34.99 10.45
CA GLN A 199 1.16 -35.80 10.25
C GLN A 199 2.23 -35.57 11.32
N GLY A 200 1.98 -34.67 12.30
CA GLY A 200 2.86 -34.43 13.44
C GLY A 200 3.74 -33.20 13.31
N TRP A 201 3.67 -32.45 12.21
CA TRP A 201 4.34 -31.16 12.13
C TRP A 201 3.80 -30.20 13.18
N LYS A 202 4.66 -29.40 13.78
CA LYS A 202 4.32 -28.35 14.74
C LYS A 202 5.15 -27.11 14.42
N PRO A 203 4.53 -25.95 14.16
CA PRO A 203 5.29 -24.73 13.92
C PRO A 203 6.07 -24.35 15.18
N ARG A 204 7.23 -23.72 15.00
CA ARG A 204 7.99 -23.16 16.15
C ARG A 204 7.27 -21.94 16.72
N ARG A 205 6.75 -21.06 15.86
CA ARG A 205 5.99 -19.84 16.20
C ARG A 205 4.51 -20.08 16.07
N THR A 206 3.73 -19.28 16.76
CA THR A 206 2.28 -19.27 16.60
C THR A 206 1.91 -18.68 15.24
N ILE A 207 1.01 -19.36 14.52
CA ILE A 207 0.41 -18.86 13.28
C ILE A 207 -1.02 -18.41 13.60
N ILE A 208 -1.40 -17.22 13.16
CA ILE A 208 -2.75 -16.66 13.32
C ILE A 208 -3.30 -16.37 11.92
N TYR A 209 -4.36 -17.07 11.55
CA TYR A 209 -5.15 -16.76 10.36
C TYR A 209 -6.28 -15.82 10.73
N THR A 210 -6.49 -14.81 9.91
CA THR A 210 -7.51 -13.80 10.12
C THR A 210 -8.32 -13.60 8.83
N ALA A 211 -9.65 -13.65 8.95
CA ALA A 211 -10.54 -13.25 7.87
C ALA A 211 -11.31 -12.01 8.36
N TRP A 212 -11.05 -10.89 7.72
CA TRP A 212 -11.54 -9.57 8.13
C TRP A 212 -12.88 -9.26 7.50
N ASP A 213 -13.78 -8.66 8.28
CA ASP A 213 -15.08 -8.16 7.84
C ASP A 213 -15.07 -6.62 7.79
N GLY A 214 -15.77 -6.06 6.82
CA GLY A 214 -15.90 -4.60 6.70
C GLY A 214 -14.63 -3.90 6.24
N GLU A 215 -13.79 -4.54 5.45
CA GLU A 215 -12.65 -3.91 4.77
C GLU A 215 -13.14 -2.81 3.83
N GLU A 216 -14.11 -3.12 3.01
CA GLU A 216 -14.62 -2.31 1.93
C GLU A 216 -15.17 -0.94 2.36
N PRO A 217 -15.88 -0.80 3.49
CA PRO A 217 -16.21 0.53 4.00
C PRO A 217 -15.01 1.37 4.40
N MET A 218 -13.91 0.80 4.81
CA MET A 218 -12.60 1.39 5.11
C MET A 218 -11.85 0.63 6.20
N LEU A 219 -11.46 -0.60 5.92
CA LEU A 219 -10.59 -1.44 6.77
C LEU A 219 -11.12 -1.59 8.20
N LEU A 220 -12.45 -1.79 8.39
CA LEU A 220 -13.06 -1.76 9.72
C LEU A 220 -12.53 -2.87 10.61
N GLY A 221 -12.73 -4.15 10.23
CA GLY A 221 -12.38 -5.29 11.07
C GLY A 221 -10.91 -5.30 11.45
N SER A 222 -10.03 -5.22 10.47
CA SER A 222 -8.57 -5.26 10.69
C SER A 222 -8.07 -4.09 11.55
N THR A 223 -8.58 -2.87 11.32
CA THR A 223 -8.18 -1.68 12.08
C THR A 223 -8.67 -1.76 13.51
N GLU A 224 -9.97 -2.06 13.72
CA GLU A 224 -10.55 -2.10 15.05
C GLU A 224 -9.98 -3.24 15.90
N TRP A 225 -9.68 -4.39 15.25
CA TRP A 225 -8.99 -5.48 15.93
C TRP A 225 -7.55 -5.09 16.30
N ALA A 226 -6.83 -4.46 15.39
CA ALA A 226 -5.46 -4.00 15.64
C ALA A 226 -5.40 -2.95 16.75
N GLU A 227 -6.32 -2.00 16.79
CA GLU A 227 -6.41 -0.98 17.84
C GLU A 227 -6.81 -1.59 19.21
N THR A 228 -7.74 -2.56 19.21
CA THR A 228 -8.16 -3.27 20.43
C THR A 228 -7.01 -4.08 21.03
N HIS A 229 -6.19 -4.73 20.19
CA HIS A 229 -5.10 -5.62 20.59
C HIS A 229 -3.71 -4.99 20.43
N ALA A 230 -3.62 -3.66 20.37
CA ALA A 230 -2.40 -2.96 20.00
C ALA A 230 -1.19 -3.34 20.87
N ASP A 231 -1.35 -3.45 22.19
CA ASP A 231 -0.26 -3.79 23.10
C ASP A 231 0.20 -5.24 22.92
N GLU A 232 -0.75 -6.17 22.71
CA GLU A 232 -0.48 -7.59 22.48
C GLU A 232 0.23 -7.78 21.13
N LEU A 233 -0.24 -7.12 20.09
CA LEU A 233 0.35 -7.14 18.76
C LEU A 233 1.78 -6.56 18.75
N ARG A 234 2.00 -5.45 19.42
CA ARG A 234 3.35 -4.89 19.57
C ARG A 234 4.29 -5.84 20.33
N ALA A 235 3.78 -6.57 21.30
CA ALA A 235 4.61 -7.50 22.07
C ALA A 235 4.95 -8.78 21.30
N HIS A 236 4.08 -9.25 20.42
CA HIS A 236 4.13 -10.62 19.90
C HIS A 236 4.20 -10.73 18.37
N ALA A 237 3.59 -9.82 17.61
CA ALA A 237 3.52 -9.96 16.16
C ALA A 237 4.89 -9.71 15.50
N ALA A 238 5.42 -10.71 14.84
CA ALA A 238 6.68 -10.63 14.12
C ALA A 238 6.48 -10.13 12.68
N VAL A 239 5.50 -10.73 11.97
CA VAL A 239 5.19 -10.39 10.58
C VAL A 239 3.68 -10.52 10.35
N TYR A 240 3.12 -9.60 9.57
CA TYR A 240 1.79 -9.69 8.99
C TYR A 240 1.90 -9.94 7.49
N ILE A 241 1.21 -10.95 6.97
CA ILE A 241 1.13 -11.25 5.54
C ILE A 241 -0.29 -11.04 5.08
N ASN A 242 -0.48 -10.12 4.15
CA ASN A 242 -1.75 -9.80 3.54
C ASN A 242 -1.89 -10.40 2.15
N THR A 243 -3.07 -10.79 1.80
CA THR A 243 -3.59 -10.84 0.44
C THR A 243 -4.94 -10.16 0.42
N ASP A 244 -5.44 -9.91 -0.78
CA ASP A 244 -6.72 -9.25 -1.03
C ASP A 244 -7.34 -9.89 -2.25
N THR A 245 -7.20 -9.28 -3.42
CA THR A 245 -7.50 -9.83 -4.73
C THR A 245 -6.42 -10.82 -5.17
N ASN A 246 -6.77 -11.67 -6.13
CA ASN A 246 -5.79 -12.49 -6.83
C ASN A 246 -6.32 -12.86 -8.22
N ASP A 247 -5.58 -12.50 -9.23
CA ASP A 247 -5.93 -12.62 -10.61
C ASP A 247 -4.94 -13.49 -11.37
N ARG A 248 -5.09 -13.49 -12.69
CA ARG A 248 -4.14 -14.06 -13.61
C ARG A 248 -3.00 -13.07 -13.86
N GLY A 249 -1.76 -13.53 -13.81
CA GLY A 249 -0.64 -12.69 -14.21
C GLY A 249 0.66 -12.92 -13.46
N ILE A 250 1.26 -11.84 -13.01
CA ILE A 250 2.60 -11.78 -12.45
C ILE A 250 2.51 -11.59 -10.95
N LEU A 251 3.38 -12.27 -10.19
CA LEU A 251 3.46 -12.06 -8.76
C LEU A 251 3.89 -10.62 -8.45
N ASN A 252 2.98 -9.88 -7.82
CA ASN A 252 3.26 -8.58 -7.20
C ASN A 252 3.71 -8.80 -5.76
N MET A 253 4.76 -8.08 -5.35
CA MET A 253 5.35 -8.16 -4.03
C MET A 253 5.53 -6.76 -3.46
N GLY A 254 4.78 -6.45 -2.42
CA GLY A 254 4.93 -5.21 -1.65
C GLY A 254 5.16 -5.49 -0.17
N GLY A 255 5.84 -4.58 0.54
CA GLY A 255 6.03 -4.74 1.97
C GLY A 255 7.19 -4.00 2.59
N SER A 256 7.50 -4.40 3.82
CA SER A 256 8.68 -3.96 4.55
C SER A 256 9.94 -4.43 3.85
N HIS A 257 10.82 -3.52 3.50
CA HIS A 257 12.03 -3.87 2.74
C HIS A 257 13.01 -4.77 3.50
N SER A 258 12.87 -4.89 4.83
CA SER A 258 13.56 -5.90 5.63
C SER A 258 13.15 -7.35 5.30
N LEU A 259 12.03 -7.56 4.60
CA LEU A 259 11.54 -8.84 4.12
C LEU A 259 11.80 -9.08 2.62
N GLU A 260 12.49 -8.17 1.95
CA GLU A 260 12.72 -8.24 0.49
C GLU A 260 13.46 -9.51 0.08
N GLN A 261 14.60 -9.81 0.70
CA GLN A 261 15.36 -11.04 0.42
C GLN A 261 14.52 -12.30 0.72
N PHE A 262 13.77 -12.30 1.82
CA PHE A 262 12.92 -13.42 2.21
C PHE A 262 11.89 -13.76 1.14
N ILE A 263 11.09 -12.78 0.69
CA ILE A 263 10.02 -13.05 -0.28
C ILE A 263 10.57 -13.37 -1.67
N ASN A 264 11.68 -12.75 -2.08
CA ASN A 264 12.39 -13.12 -3.30
C ASN A 264 12.86 -14.58 -3.24
N GLY A 265 13.36 -15.04 -2.09
CA GLY A 265 13.74 -16.42 -1.87
C GLY A 265 12.56 -17.39 -2.00
N VAL A 266 11.39 -17.04 -1.49
CA VAL A 266 10.16 -17.82 -1.69
C VAL A 266 9.77 -17.86 -3.16
N ALA A 267 9.72 -16.70 -3.81
CA ALA A 267 9.30 -16.58 -5.20
C ALA A 267 10.19 -17.37 -6.18
N ARG A 268 11.46 -17.63 -5.84
CA ARG A 268 12.36 -18.49 -6.64
C ARG A 268 12.02 -19.96 -6.57
N ASP A 269 11.30 -20.41 -5.55
CA ASP A 269 10.95 -21.81 -5.35
C ASP A 269 9.54 -22.17 -5.86
N ILE A 270 8.76 -21.18 -6.27
CA ILE A 270 7.40 -21.40 -6.79
C ILE A 270 7.43 -21.36 -8.32
N GLU A 271 6.83 -22.39 -8.94
CA GLU A 271 6.67 -22.47 -10.40
C GLU A 271 5.47 -21.65 -10.84
N ASP A 272 5.68 -20.78 -11.82
CA ASP A 272 4.59 -20.07 -12.51
C ASP A 272 3.75 -21.07 -13.31
N PRO A 273 2.42 -21.08 -13.14
CA PRO A 273 1.55 -22.12 -13.70
C PRO A 273 1.55 -22.18 -15.23
N GLU A 274 1.80 -21.06 -15.91
CA GLU A 274 1.73 -20.98 -17.37
C GLU A 274 3.10 -21.09 -18.04
N THR A 275 4.07 -20.28 -17.57
CA THR A 275 5.36 -20.18 -18.24
C THR A 275 6.36 -21.27 -17.84
N LYS A 276 6.10 -21.98 -16.74
CA LYS A 276 6.99 -22.97 -16.14
C LYS A 276 8.35 -22.42 -15.67
N MET A 277 8.49 -21.12 -15.70
CA MET A 277 9.57 -20.42 -15.01
C MET A 277 9.25 -20.35 -13.51
N THR A 278 10.18 -19.85 -12.69
CA THR A 278 9.78 -19.44 -11.35
C THR A 278 8.97 -18.14 -11.41
N VAL A 279 8.06 -17.94 -10.46
CA VAL A 279 7.30 -16.68 -10.40
C VAL A 279 8.22 -15.47 -10.26
N TRP A 280 9.38 -15.65 -9.61
CA TRP A 280 10.43 -14.64 -9.54
C TRP A 280 11.03 -14.30 -10.92
N GLN A 281 11.37 -15.32 -11.73
CA GLN A 281 11.92 -15.09 -13.06
C GLN A 281 10.94 -14.38 -13.98
N ARG A 282 9.66 -14.76 -13.90
CA ARG A 282 8.59 -14.12 -14.67
C ARG A 282 8.45 -12.66 -14.27
N ALA A 283 8.41 -12.35 -12.98
CA ALA A 283 8.34 -10.98 -12.46
C ALA A 283 9.56 -10.15 -12.91
N GLN A 284 10.77 -10.69 -12.82
CA GLN A 284 11.98 -10.00 -13.28
C GLN A 284 11.93 -9.67 -14.77
N LEU A 285 11.58 -10.64 -15.60
CA LEU A 285 11.53 -10.44 -17.06
C LEU A 285 10.45 -9.44 -17.47
N SER A 286 9.29 -9.46 -16.80
CA SER A 286 8.23 -8.46 -16.97
C SER A 286 8.69 -7.06 -16.59
N ALA A 287 9.34 -6.91 -15.43
CA ALA A 287 9.89 -5.64 -14.98
C ALA A 287 10.94 -5.10 -15.98
N ILE A 288 11.83 -5.96 -16.52
CA ILE A 288 12.79 -5.59 -17.55
C ILE A 288 12.10 -5.13 -18.84
N ALA A 289 11.01 -5.81 -19.25
CA ALA A 289 10.25 -5.44 -20.45
C ALA A 289 9.54 -4.09 -20.27
N ALA A 290 9.00 -3.82 -19.09
CA ALA A 290 8.32 -2.56 -18.76
C ALA A 290 9.26 -1.38 -18.49
N ALA A 291 10.56 -1.63 -18.23
CA ALA A 291 11.53 -0.61 -17.86
C ALA A 291 11.74 0.43 -18.97
N LYS A 292 11.63 1.72 -18.60
CA LYS A 292 11.65 2.87 -19.52
C LYS A 292 13.07 3.29 -19.94
N SER A 293 14.11 2.88 -19.21
CA SER A 293 15.49 3.26 -19.49
C SER A 293 16.45 2.06 -19.52
N ALA A 294 17.61 2.24 -20.14
CA ALA A 294 18.68 1.23 -20.16
C ALA A 294 19.23 0.99 -18.74
N ASP A 295 19.33 2.04 -17.93
CA ASP A 295 19.85 1.95 -16.57
C ASP A 295 18.90 1.14 -15.66
N GLN A 296 17.58 1.36 -15.75
CA GLN A 296 16.60 0.52 -15.06
C GLN A 296 16.71 -0.95 -15.46
N ARG A 297 16.82 -1.25 -16.78
CA ARG A 297 17.01 -2.62 -17.26
C ARG A 297 18.31 -3.25 -16.76
N LYS A 298 19.37 -2.45 -16.63
CA LYS A 298 20.65 -2.91 -16.09
C LYS A 298 20.52 -3.24 -14.60
N GLU A 299 19.96 -2.34 -13.80
CA GLU A 299 19.70 -2.55 -12.38
C GLU A 299 18.91 -3.84 -12.15
N LEU A 300 17.77 -4.03 -12.84
CA LEU A 300 16.93 -5.23 -12.72
C LEU A 300 17.66 -6.54 -13.09
N ARG A 301 18.72 -6.50 -13.88
CA ARG A 301 19.53 -7.67 -14.20
C ARG A 301 20.67 -7.94 -13.21
N GLU A 302 21.18 -6.88 -12.59
CA GLU A 302 22.37 -6.94 -11.73
C GLU A 302 22.02 -7.15 -10.25
N ARG A 303 20.83 -6.69 -9.81
CA ARG A 303 20.38 -6.97 -8.44
C ARG A 303 20.11 -8.46 -8.24
N THR A 304 20.54 -8.95 -7.08
CA THR A 304 20.25 -10.33 -6.65
C THR A 304 18.76 -10.50 -6.40
N ASP A 305 18.16 -9.55 -5.71
CA ASP A 305 16.75 -9.57 -5.33
C ASP A 305 15.99 -8.44 -6.04
N LEU A 306 14.77 -8.73 -6.48
CA LEU A 306 13.86 -7.70 -6.99
C LEU A 306 13.47 -6.80 -5.83
N ARG A 307 13.54 -5.50 -6.03
CA ARG A 307 13.02 -4.54 -5.07
C ARG A 307 11.50 -4.70 -4.98
N ILE A 308 11.00 -4.93 -3.78
CA ILE A 308 9.57 -4.99 -3.54
C ILE A 308 8.97 -3.58 -3.46
N GLU A 309 7.66 -3.47 -3.68
CA GLU A 309 6.99 -2.19 -3.63
C GLU A 309 6.79 -1.70 -2.19
N ALA A 310 6.89 -0.40 -1.98
CA ALA A 310 6.50 0.20 -0.72
C ALA A 310 4.97 0.19 -0.60
N LEU A 311 4.45 -0.06 0.60
CA LEU A 311 3.02 -0.09 0.87
C LEU A 311 2.52 1.26 1.40
N GLY A 312 1.43 1.75 0.84
CA GLY A 312 0.75 2.96 1.33
C GLY A 312 -0.48 2.63 2.16
N SER A 313 -1.55 2.28 1.50
CA SER A 313 -2.80 1.79 2.07
C SER A 313 -3.61 1.13 0.95
N GLY A 314 -4.80 0.67 1.27
CA GLY A 314 -5.73 0.10 0.28
C GLY A 314 -6.26 -1.26 0.69
N THR A 315 -5.66 -1.89 1.69
CA THR A 315 -6.12 -3.15 2.28
C THR A 315 -5.59 -3.32 3.71
N ASP A 316 -5.89 -4.44 4.33
CA ASP A 316 -5.78 -4.72 5.77
C ASP A 316 -4.39 -4.64 6.40
N PHE A 317 -3.31 -4.63 5.63
CA PHE A 317 -1.95 -4.42 6.17
C PHE A 317 -1.78 -3.03 6.81
N THR A 318 -2.62 -2.06 6.45
CA THR A 318 -2.46 -0.64 6.80
C THR A 318 -2.36 -0.42 8.31
N ALA A 319 -3.22 -1.06 9.11
CA ALA A 319 -3.16 -0.90 10.56
C ALA A 319 -1.90 -1.53 11.18
N TYR A 320 -1.44 -2.64 10.62
CA TYR A 320 -0.27 -3.35 11.10
C TYR A 320 1.02 -2.60 10.79
N LEU A 321 1.21 -2.19 9.53
CA LEU A 321 2.42 -1.49 9.09
C LEU A 321 2.41 -0.03 9.54
N ASP A 322 1.40 0.75 9.11
CA ASP A 322 1.42 2.20 9.22
C ASP A 322 1.14 2.72 10.63
N HIS A 323 0.38 1.95 11.45
CA HIS A 323 0.01 2.35 12.79
C HIS A 323 0.81 1.62 13.88
N LEU A 324 0.98 0.30 13.76
CA LEU A 324 1.64 -0.50 14.80
C LEU A 324 3.14 -0.72 14.54
N GLY A 325 3.63 -0.51 13.32
CA GLY A 325 5.02 -0.78 12.94
C GLY A 325 5.35 -2.26 12.96
N ILE A 326 4.47 -3.10 12.45
CA ILE A 326 4.68 -4.53 12.29
C ILE A 326 5.12 -4.78 10.86
N ALA A 327 6.26 -5.46 10.69
CA ALA A 327 6.76 -5.82 9.36
C ALA A 327 5.69 -6.56 8.57
N SER A 328 5.38 -6.08 7.38
CA SER A 328 4.23 -6.55 6.60
C SER A 328 4.61 -6.88 5.16
N LEU A 329 3.90 -7.84 4.58
CA LEU A 329 3.91 -8.15 3.14
C LEU A 329 2.48 -8.08 2.61
N ASN A 330 2.31 -7.59 1.38
CA ASN A 330 1.08 -7.69 0.59
C ASN A 330 1.42 -8.36 -0.74
N LEU A 331 0.76 -9.46 -1.06
CA LEU A 331 1.12 -10.35 -2.16
C LEU A 331 -0.13 -10.75 -2.95
N GLY A 332 -0.01 -10.80 -4.27
CA GLY A 332 -1.07 -11.26 -5.17
C GLY A 332 -0.52 -11.47 -6.59
N PHE A 333 -1.23 -12.20 -7.42
CA PHE A 333 -0.97 -12.25 -8.86
C PHE A 333 -1.90 -11.27 -9.55
N GLU A 334 -1.41 -10.55 -10.57
CA GLU A 334 -2.19 -9.54 -11.29
C GLU A 334 -1.59 -9.19 -12.67
N GLY A 335 -2.29 -8.38 -13.45
CA GLY A 335 -1.74 -7.67 -14.61
C GLY A 335 -2.02 -8.28 -15.97
N GLU A 336 -2.81 -9.36 -16.09
CA GLU A 336 -3.21 -9.93 -17.38
C GLU A 336 -4.69 -9.73 -17.75
N ASP A 337 -5.57 -9.50 -16.79
CA ASP A 337 -7.01 -9.24 -17.01
C ASP A 337 -7.42 -7.76 -16.82
N GLU A 338 -6.53 -6.94 -16.28
CA GLU A 338 -6.67 -5.50 -16.11
C GLU A 338 -7.85 -5.02 -15.24
N GLN A 339 -8.51 -5.92 -14.47
CA GLN A 339 -9.50 -5.62 -13.43
C GLN A 339 -10.64 -4.66 -13.87
N GLY A 340 -11.12 -4.80 -15.10
CA GLY A 340 -12.12 -3.89 -15.68
C GLY A 340 -13.48 -3.88 -14.98
N ILE A 341 -13.73 -4.80 -14.06
CA ILE A 341 -15.02 -4.94 -13.34
C ILE A 341 -14.92 -4.61 -11.85
N TYR A 342 -13.77 -4.15 -11.39
CA TYR A 342 -13.49 -3.84 -9.99
C TYR A 342 -14.63 -3.08 -9.31
N HIS A 343 -15.08 -3.57 -8.15
CA HIS A 343 -16.17 -3.02 -7.34
C HIS A 343 -17.52 -2.88 -8.06
N SER A 344 -17.77 -3.69 -9.10
CA SER A 344 -19.03 -3.67 -9.81
C SER A 344 -19.83 -4.98 -9.66
N ILE A 345 -21.09 -4.98 -10.08
CA ILE A 345 -21.92 -6.20 -10.08
C ILE A 345 -21.39 -7.29 -11.02
N TYR A 346 -20.41 -6.97 -11.85
CA TYR A 346 -19.80 -7.88 -12.81
C TYR A 346 -18.55 -8.57 -12.25
N ASP A 347 -18.08 -8.21 -11.05
CA ASP A 347 -17.13 -9.00 -10.27
C ASP A 347 -17.86 -10.25 -9.74
N ASP A 348 -18.14 -11.18 -10.63
CA ASP A 348 -18.86 -12.40 -10.33
C ASP A 348 -18.07 -13.65 -10.76
N PHE A 349 -18.55 -14.80 -10.32
CA PHE A 349 -17.91 -16.09 -10.61
C PHE A 349 -17.79 -16.37 -12.12
N TYR A 350 -18.75 -15.89 -12.93
CA TYR A 350 -18.68 -16.03 -14.38
C TYR A 350 -17.50 -15.26 -14.95
N TRP A 351 -17.36 -13.98 -14.59
CA TRP A 351 -16.25 -13.16 -15.06
C TRP A 351 -14.91 -13.77 -14.65
N TYR A 352 -14.75 -14.10 -13.37
CA TYR A 352 -13.51 -14.63 -12.82
C TYR A 352 -13.05 -15.90 -13.55
N THR A 353 -13.97 -16.85 -13.80
CA THR A 353 -13.67 -18.12 -14.46
C THR A 353 -13.63 -18.06 -15.98
N HIS A 354 -13.94 -16.91 -16.60
CA HIS A 354 -13.89 -16.75 -18.07
C HIS A 354 -12.78 -15.82 -18.51
N PHE A 355 -12.41 -14.84 -17.71
CA PHE A 355 -11.49 -13.79 -18.13
C PHE A 355 -10.26 -13.66 -17.23
N SER A 356 -10.30 -14.13 -15.99
CA SER A 356 -9.18 -14.10 -15.05
C SER A 356 -8.59 -15.50 -14.83
N ASP A 357 -8.66 -16.06 -13.64
CA ASP A 357 -8.08 -17.38 -13.31
C ASP A 357 -9.04 -18.52 -13.65
N THR A 358 -9.12 -18.87 -14.93
CA THR A 358 -10.14 -19.76 -15.50
C THR A 358 -10.13 -21.18 -14.95
N ASP A 359 -9.02 -21.65 -14.44
CA ASP A 359 -8.82 -23.00 -13.90
C ASP A 359 -8.19 -23.00 -12.49
N PHE A 360 -8.22 -21.86 -11.82
CA PHE A 360 -7.75 -21.63 -10.46
C PHE A 360 -6.27 -21.95 -10.24
N VAL A 361 -5.44 -21.84 -11.28
CA VAL A 361 -4.01 -22.16 -11.18
C VAL A 361 -3.24 -21.06 -10.49
N TYR A 362 -3.66 -19.79 -10.63
CA TYR A 362 -3.06 -18.66 -9.92
C TYR A 362 -3.49 -18.61 -8.45
N GLY A 363 -4.75 -18.94 -8.14
CA GLY A 363 -5.19 -19.14 -6.75
C GLY A 363 -4.38 -20.22 -6.04
N ARG A 364 -4.08 -21.33 -6.73
CA ARG A 364 -3.17 -22.36 -6.21
C ARG A 364 -1.72 -21.83 -6.05
N ALA A 365 -1.20 -21.09 -7.03
CA ALA A 365 0.14 -20.53 -6.96
C ALA A 365 0.26 -19.52 -5.80
N LEU A 366 -0.78 -18.72 -5.54
CA LEU A 366 -0.84 -17.84 -4.38
C LEU A 366 -0.82 -18.64 -3.09
N ALA A 367 -1.66 -19.65 -2.95
CA ALA A 367 -1.67 -20.51 -1.76
C ALA A 367 -0.30 -21.19 -1.52
N GLN A 368 0.41 -21.59 -2.58
CA GLN A 368 1.77 -22.13 -2.48
C GLN A 368 2.78 -21.07 -2.04
N THR A 369 2.72 -19.87 -2.61
CA THR A 369 3.62 -18.77 -2.28
C THR A 369 3.47 -18.34 -0.82
N ILE A 370 2.22 -18.08 -0.42
CA ILE A 370 1.95 -17.61 0.95
C ILE A 370 2.13 -18.73 1.95
N GLY A 371 1.64 -19.93 1.68
CA GLY A 371 1.81 -21.09 2.57
C GLY A 371 3.29 -21.40 2.82
N THR A 372 4.14 -21.29 1.78
CA THR A 372 5.61 -21.42 1.92
C THR A 372 6.17 -20.30 2.78
N SER A 373 5.71 -19.05 2.59
CA SER A 373 6.12 -17.90 3.39
C SER A 373 5.77 -18.10 4.86
N VAL A 374 4.52 -18.46 5.16
CA VAL A 374 4.04 -18.71 6.53
C VAL A 374 4.85 -19.82 7.20
N MET A 375 5.07 -20.96 6.52
CA MET A 375 5.85 -22.07 7.07
C MET A 375 7.29 -21.68 7.34
N ARG A 376 7.95 -21.00 6.40
CA ARG A 376 9.35 -20.56 6.57
C ARG A 376 9.50 -19.57 7.72
N LEU A 377 8.60 -18.59 7.85
CA LEU A 377 8.59 -17.64 8.97
C LEU A 377 8.30 -18.36 10.29
N ALA A 378 7.32 -19.27 10.29
CA ALA A 378 6.93 -19.99 11.50
C ALA A 378 8.03 -20.94 12.00
N ASP A 379 8.83 -21.54 11.11
CA ASP A 379 9.85 -22.53 11.46
C ASP A 379 11.28 -21.98 11.48
N ALA A 380 11.51 -20.73 11.01
CA ALA A 380 12.83 -20.13 11.04
C ALA A 380 13.40 -20.06 12.47
N GLU A 381 14.63 -20.44 12.67
CA GLU A 381 15.31 -20.29 13.95
C GLU A 381 15.57 -18.80 14.25
N VAL A 382 16.20 -18.10 13.32
CA VAL A 382 16.32 -16.64 13.31
C VAL A 382 15.31 -16.10 12.30
N LEU A 383 14.56 -15.09 12.68
CA LEU A 383 13.62 -14.42 11.76
C LEU A 383 14.39 -13.89 10.53
N PRO A 384 13.91 -14.15 9.31
CA PRO A 384 14.65 -13.91 8.08
C PRO A 384 14.59 -12.43 7.62
N PHE A 385 14.91 -11.51 8.52
CA PHE A 385 15.06 -10.11 8.16
C PHE A 385 16.43 -9.87 7.53
N ASP A 386 16.45 -9.13 6.43
CA ASP A 386 17.65 -8.62 5.77
C ASP A 386 17.66 -7.09 5.79
N PHE A 387 18.80 -6.55 6.18
CA PHE A 387 18.94 -5.10 6.30
C PHE A 387 19.81 -4.48 5.21
N VAL A 388 20.44 -5.28 4.35
CA VAL A 388 21.29 -4.77 3.26
C VAL A 388 20.42 -4.19 2.16
N ASP A 389 19.40 -4.92 1.70
CA ASP A 389 18.44 -4.44 0.71
C ASP A 389 17.61 -3.27 1.27
N PHE A 390 17.25 -3.33 2.57
CA PHE A 390 16.60 -2.22 3.25
C PHE A 390 17.46 -0.94 3.23
N ALA A 391 18.74 -1.03 3.59
CA ALA A 391 19.65 0.11 3.58
C ALA A 391 19.84 0.70 2.17
N ASP A 392 19.97 -0.15 1.15
CA ASP A 392 20.04 0.26 -0.27
C ASP A 392 18.77 1.02 -0.69
N THR A 393 17.60 0.57 -0.25
CA THR A 393 16.34 1.27 -0.51
C THR A 393 16.27 2.62 0.20
N MET A 394 16.77 2.73 1.43
CA MET A 394 16.83 4.02 2.14
C MET A 394 17.78 5.00 1.47
N GLU A 395 18.90 4.53 0.91
CA GLU A 395 19.79 5.37 0.10
C GLU A 395 19.06 5.89 -1.15
N MET A 396 18.33 5.03 -1.84
CA MET A 396 17.53 5.40 -3.01
C MET A 396 16.44 6.43 -2.64
N TYR A 397 15.72 6.24 -1.53
CA TYR A 397 14.68 7.20 -1.10
C TYR A 397 15.28 8.56 -0.75
N THR A 398 16.44 8.59 -0.10
CA THR A 398 17.15 9.84 0.20
C THR A 398 17.51 10.59 -1.08
N LYS A 399 18.13 9.91 -2.05
CA LYS A 399 18.46 10.49 -3.36
C LYS A 399 17.21 10.99 -4.12
N ASN A 400 16.10 10.27 -4.03
CA ASN A 400 14.85 10.67 -4.66
C ASN A 400 14.27 11.96 -4.04
N LEU A 401 14.40 12.16 -2.74
CA LEU A 401 13.98 13.39 -2.06
C LEU A 401 14.86 14.59 -2.43
N GLU A 402 16.17 14.39 -2.48
CA GLU A 402 17.12 15.40 -2.95
C GLU A 402 16.82 15.83 -4.38
N LYS A 403 16.60 14.84 -5.25
CA LYS A 403 16.22 15.08 -6.64
C LYS A 403 14.88 15.82 -6.74
N LEU A 404 13.86 15.41 -5.96
CA LEU A 404 12.55 16.09 -5.94
C LEU A 404 12.70 17.57 -5.61
N LEU A 405 13.51 17.92 -4.61
CA LEU A 405 13.78 19.32 -4.25
C LEU A 405 14.51 20.06 -5.38
N ALA A 406 15.55 19.46 -5.95
CA ALA A 406 16.33 20.05 -7.03
C ALA A 406 15.48 20.29 -8.29
N ASP A 407 14.67 19.32 -8.68
CA ASP A 407 13.76 19.42 -9.83
C ASP A 407 12.74 20.58 -9.63
N LYS A 408 12.17 20.70 -8.42
CA LYS A 408 11.26 21.83 -8.11
C LYS A 408 11.95 23.19 -8.12
N GLN A 409 13.17 23.25 -7.61
CA GLN A 409 13.95 24.49 -7.67
C GLN A 409 14.22 24.92 -9.12
N GLU A 410 14.57 23.96 -9.99
CA GLU A 410 14.84 24.25 -11.40
C GLU A 410 13.56 24.63 -12.16
N GLU A 411 12.46 23.89 -11.96
CA GLU A 411 11.16 24.21 -12.55
C GLU A 411 10.72 25.64 -12.24
N ILE A 412 10.89 26.08 -10.98
CA ILE A 412 10.49 27.43 -10.57
C ILE A 412 11.46 28.48 -11.11
N ARG A 413 12.78 28.20 -11.19
CA ARG A 413 13.75 29.11 -11.82
C ARG A 413 13.42 29.34 -13.28
N GLU A 414 13.20 28.27 -14.04
CA GLU A 414 12.85 28.32 -15.46
C GLU A 414 11.57 29.13 -15.68
N ARG A 415 10.50 28.80 -14.94
CA ARG A 415 9.23 29.53 -15.01
C ARG A 415 9.38 31.01 -14.68
N ASN A 416 10.17 31.37 -13.68
CA ASN A 416 10.43 32.76 -13.34
C ASN A 416 11.23 33.48 -14.44
N GLN A 417 12.18 32.79 -15.07
CA GLN A 417 12.93 33.30 -16.22
C GLN A 417 12.02 33.53 -17.43
N GLU A 418 11.15 32.57 -17.76
CA GLU A 418 10.14 32.74 -18.84
C GLU A 418 9.24 33.95 -18.63
N LEU A 419 8.86 34.24 -17.37
CA LEU A 419 8.11 35.42 -16.99
C LEU A 419 8.93 36.71 -17.24
N ASP A 420 10.20 36.73 -16.85
CA ASP A 420 11.10 37.89 -17.04
C ASP A 420 11.39 38.16 -18.52
N GLU A 421 11.49 37.14 -19.34
CA GLU A 421 11.67 37.20 -20.79
C GLU A 421 10.37 37.64 -21.53
N GLY A 422 9.23 37.62 -20.85
CA GLY A 422 7.94 37.94 -21.43
C GLY A 422 7.38 36.87 -22.38
N MET A 423 7.84 35.63 -22.24
CA MET A 423 7.47 34.48 -23.10
C MET A 423 5.95 34.29 -23.15
N PHE A 424 5.29 34.32 -22.01
CA PHE A 424 3.83 34.18 -21.92
C PHE A 424 3.07 35.26 -22.71
N LYS A 425 3.61 36.51 -22.72
CA LYS A 425 3.02 37.61 -23.50
C LYS A 425 3.24 37.41 -25.00
N ALA A 426 4.38 36.89 -25.37
CA ALA A 426 4.75 36.69 -26.77
C ALA A 426 4.03 35.47 -27.41
N THR A 427 3.74 34.45 -26.64
CA THR A 427 3.18 33.18 -27.14
C THR A 427 1.67 33.03 -26.97
N PHE A 428 1.02 33.87 -26.18
CA PHE A 428 -0.44 33.85 -26.01
C PHE A 428 -1.17 34.37 -27.23
N ASP A 429 -2.24 33.67 -27.62
CA ASP A 429 -3.15 34.16 -28.65
C ASP A 429 -3.88 35.42 -28.13
N PRO A 430 -3.71 36.61 -28.78
CA PRO A 430 -4.38 37.83 -28.33
C PRO A 430 -5.90 37.74 -28.31
N ARG A 431 -6.49 36.84 -29.09
CA ARG A 431 -7.94 36.59 -29.15
C ARG A 431 -8.44 35.71 -28.00
N ARG A 432 -7.53 35.04 -27.31
CA ARG A 432 -7.81 34.15 -26.15
C ARG A 432 -6.81 34.44 -25.04
N PRO A 433 -6.89 35.63 -24.42
CA PRO A 433 -5.91 36.02 -23.41
C PRO A 433 -5.92 35.05 -22.26
N LYS A 434 -4.73 34.55 -21.90
CA LYS A 434 -4.49 33.75 -20.69
C LYS A 434 -3.78 34.63 -19.66
N VAL A 435 -4.04 34.38 -18.40
CA VAL A 435 -3.28 35.01 -17.32
C VAL A 435 -1.96 34.24 -17.18
N ALA A 436 -0.85 34.97 -17.22
CA ALA A 436 0.46 34.38 -16.94
C ALA A 436 0.48 33.84 -15.49
N PRO A 437 1.21 32.75 -15.22
CA PRO A 437 1.39 32.26 -13.85
C PRO A 437 2.05 33.34 -12.98
N ALA A 438 1.73 33.33 -11.69
CA ALA A 438 2.42 34.20 -10.74
C ALA A 438 3.87 33.77 -10.55
N ARG A 439 4.75 34.76 -10.29
CA ARG A 439 6.12 34.46 -9.87
C ARG A 439 6.11 33.71 -8.54
N GLU A 440 6.93 32.66 -8.43
CA GLU A 440 7.06 31.86 -7.22
C GLU A 440 8.44 32.03 -6.57
N GLU A 441 8.50 31.86 -5.26
CA GLU A 441 9.78 31.80 -4.54
C GLU A 441 10.45 30.46 -4.80
N ILE A 442 11.76 30.50 -5.06
CA ILE A 442 12.56 29.28 -5.23
C ILE A 442 12.63 28.55 -3.87
N PRO A 443 12.37 27.24 -3.80
CA PRO A 443 12.49 26.47 -2.58
C PRO A 443 13.86 26.66 -1.91
N PRO A 444 13.93 26.77 -0.57
CA PRO A 444 15.18 26.89 0.13
C PRO A 444 16.01 25.60 0.01
N HIS A 445 17.28 25.69 0.35
CA HIS A 445 18.10 24.50 0.57
C HIS A 445 17.61 23.77 1.82
N LEU A 446 17.46 22.44 1.74
CA LEU A 446 17.21 21.56 2.89
C LEU A 446 18.48 20.76 3.21
N ASN A 447 18.77 20.59 4.48
CA ASN A 447 19.95 19.84 4.91
C ASN A 447 19.64 18.33 5.02
N PHE A 448 19.99 17.56 3.98
CA PHE A 448 19.86 16.09 3.98
C PHE A 448 21.03 15.36 4.67
N ALA A 449 22.10 16.04 5.08
CA ALA A 449 23.28 15.38 5.66
C ALA A 449 22.96 14.48 6.89
N PRO A 450 22.03 14.83 7.81
CA PRO A 450 21.64 13.91 8.88
C PRO A 450 21.10 12.59 8.35
N MET A 451 20.23 12.63 7.34
CA MET A 451 19.62 11.44 6.76
C MET A 451 20.65 10.59 6.00
N GLN A 452 21.53 11.22 5.21
CA GLN A 452 22.66 10.54 4.56
C GLN A 452 23.55 9.81 5.56
N ASN A 453 23.93 10.48 6.65
CA ASN A 453 24.76 9.89 7.71
C ASN A 453 24.08 8.70 8.40
N ALA A 454 22.76 8.78 8.65
CA ALA A 454 22.00 7.70 9.23
C ALA A 454 21.90 6.49 8.29
N VAL A 455 21.69 6.71 6.99
CA VAL A 455 21.72 5.67 5.96
C VAL A 455 23.10 5.01 5.86
N ASP A 456 24.18 5.78 5.92
CA ASP A 456 25.54 5.24 5.94
C ASP A 456 25.80 4.37 7.18
N SER A 457 25.24 4.76 8.33
CA SER A 457 25.34 3.99 9.58
C SER A 457 24.55 2.69 9.47
N LEU A 458 23.33 2.75 8.95
CA LEU A 458 22.49 1.58 8.70
C LEU A 458 23.18 0.61 7.73
N THR A 459 23.77 1.11 6.65
CA THR A 459 24.51 0.30 5.68
C THR A 459 25.67 -0.47 6.32
N ARG A 460 26.39 0.15 7.27
CA ARG A 460 27.49 -0.52 7.98
C ARG A 460 26.97 -1.60 8.94
N SER A 461 25.95 -1.30 9.73
CA SER A 461 25.38 -2.27 10.67
C SER A 461 24.67 -3.42 9.95
N ALA A 462 24.01 -3.16 8.80
CA ALA A 462 23.40 -4.17 7.96
C ALA A 462 24.43 -5.19 7.43
N LYS A 463 25.54 -4.71 6.90
CA LYS A 463 26.64 -5.57 6.44
C LYS A 463 27.27 -6.37 7.58
N HIS A 464 27.42 -5.77 8.75
CA HIS A 464 27.93 -6.45 9.93
C HIS A 464 26.97 -7.59 10.37
N TYR A 465 25.66 -7.28 10.44
CA TYR A 465 24.64 -8.29 10.75
C TYR A 465 24.66 -9.46 9.76
N GLN A 466 24.69 -9.18 8.45
CA GLN A 466 24.75 -10.19 7.41
C GLN A 466 25.98 -11.11 7.56
N GLN A 467 27.15 -10.52 7.84
CA GLN A 467 28.38 -11.28 8.06
C GLN A 467 28.32 -12.13 9.33
N ALA A 468 27.82 -11.58 10.44
CA ALA A 468 27.66 -12.31 11.69
C ALA A 468 26.68 -13.48 11.54
N LEU A 469 25.55 -13.27 10.84
CA LEU A 469 24.56 -14.32 10.56
C LEU A 469 25.17 -15.45 9.73
N ALA A 470 25.89 -15.11 8.65
CA ALA A 470 26.55 -16.11 7.80
C ALA A 470 27.59 -16.97 8.56
N GLN A 471 28.31 -16.37 9.50
CA GLN A 471 29.29 -17.10 10.32
C GLN A 471 28.64 -18.06 11.32
N GLN A 472 27.44 -17.76 11.79
CA GLN A 472 26.73 -18.59 12.78
C GLN A 472 25.81 -19.63 12.15
N GLN A 473 25.62 -19.66 10.84
CA GLN A 473 24.64 -20.51 10.16
C GLN A 473 24.83 -22.01 10.48
N ALA A 474 26.07 -22.47 10.69
CA ALA A 474 26.35 -23.86 11.04
C ALA A 474 26.04 -24.21 12.52
N SER A 475 25.93 -23.20 13.38
CA SER A 475 25.65 -23.36 14.80
C SER A 475 24.17 -23.24 15.14
N LEU A 476 23.38 -22.67 14.20
CA LEU A 476 21.93 -22.60 14.34
C LEU A 476 21.38 -24.06 14.43
N GLY A 477 20.44 -24.30 15.32
CA GLY A 477 19.90 -25.66 15.57
C GLY A 477 20.43 -26.34 16.83
N ASP A 478 21.39 -25.76 17.50
CA ASP A 478 21.85 -26.30 18.80
C ASP A 478 20.92 -25.82 19.93
N ASP A 479 20.34 -26.75 20.65
CA ASP A 479 19.47 -26.45 21.81
C ASP A 479 20.19 -25.60 22.88
N ALA A 480 21.52 -25.66 22.97
CA ALA A 480 22.30 -24.87 23.91
C ALA A 480 22.22 -23.36 23.66
N ILE A 481 21.93 -22.95 22.45
CA ILE A 481 21.85 -21.53 22.07
C ILE A 481 20.41 -21.02 21.92
N ALA A 482 19.40 -21.86 22.11
CA ALA A 482 17.99 -21.52 21.88
C ALA A 482 17.55 -20.24 22.63
N ALA A 483 18.00 -20.03 23.87
CA ALA A 483 17.69 -18.83 24.66
C ALA A 483 18.32 -17.56 24.07
N LYS A 484 19.55 -17.65 23.52
CA LYS A 484 20.24 -16.54 22.84
C LYS A 484 19.50 -16.18 21.54
N ILE A 485 19.09 -17.19 20.76
CA ILE A 485 18.29 -17.01 19.54
C ILE A 485 16.94 -16.35 19.88
N GLY A 486 16.22 -16.80 20.91
CA GLY A 486 14.98 -16.16 21.35
C GLY A 486 15.17 -14.70 21.77
N SER A 487 16.31 -14.34 22.37
CA SER A 487 16.64 -12.95 22.68
C SER A 487 16.92 -12.11 21.41
N LEU A 488 17.57 -12.73 20.41
CA LEU A 488 17.81 -12.11 19.12
C LEU A 488 16.50 -11.85 18.37
N ASN A 489 15.62 -12.85 18.27
CA ASN A 489 14.35 -12.72 17.57
C ASN A 489 13.45 -11.64 18.18
N ARG A 490 13.39 -11.54 19.52
CA ARG A 490 12.66 -10.44 20.19
C ARG A 490 13.20 -9.06 19.82
N GLU A 491 14.51 -8.93 19.59
CA GLU A 491 15.09 -7.67 19.11
C GLU A 491 14.75 -7.41 17.64
N LEU A 492 14.85 -8.43 16.78
CA LEU A 492 14.50 -8.33 15.37
C LEU A 492 13.02 -7.95 15.16
N ILE A 493 12.12 -8.45 15.99
CA ILE A 493 10.70 -8.08 15.99
C ILE A 493 10.50 -6.57 16.22
N GLU A 494 11.39 -5.90 16.95
CA GLU A 494 11.31 -4.47 17.21
C GLU A 494 11.77 -3.59 16.04
N SER A 495 12.39 -4.14 15.01
CA SER A 495 12.96 -3.42 13.86
C SER A 495 11.96 -2.46 13.20
N GLU A 496 10.88 -2.96 12.62
CA GLU A 496 9.89 -2.11 11.95
C GLU A 496 9.28 -1.06 12.89
N ARG A 497 9.17 -1.38 14.20
CA ARG A 497 8.63 -0.46 15.21
C ARG A 497 9.54 0.74 15.45
N ARG A 498 10.87 0.60 15.28
CA ARG A 498 11.83 1.71 15.36
C ARG A 498 11.61 2.77 14.29
N LEU A 499 10.97 2.38 13.19
CA LEU A 499 10.66 3.26 12.07
C LEU A 499 9.34 4.02 12.27
N THR A 500 8.70 3.89 13.43
CA THR A 500 7.49 4.62 13.80
C THR A 500 7.77 5.76 14.80
N ASN A 501 6.83 6.70 14.88
CA ASN A 501 6.87 7.78 15.87
C ASN A 501 5.51 7.93 16.55
N ALA A 502 5.50 8.03 17.87
CA ALA A 502 4.27 8.11 18.67
C ALA A 502 3.36 9.30 18.29
N ASP A 503 3.96 10.45 17.90
CA ASP A 503 3.21 11.64 17.49
C ASP A 503 2.57 11.47 16.09
N GLY A 504 2.98 10.44 15.34
CA GLY A 504 2.54 10.19 13.96
C GLY A 504 3.07 11.21 12.96
N LEU A 505 2.55 11.15 11.74
CA LEU A 505 2.92 12.06 10.66
C LEU A 505 2.26 13.43 10.84
N PRO A 506 2.84 14.49 10.27
CA PRO A 506 2.26 15.82 10.34
C PRO A 506 0.77 15.85 9.92
N ARG A 507 -0.11 16.37 10.79
CA ARG A 507 -1.57 16.50 10.62
C ARG A 507 -2.37 15.20 10.54
N ARG A 508 -1.73 14.03 10.64
CA ARG A 508 -2.38 12.71 10.60
C ARG A 508 -1.69 11.75 11.58
N SER A 509 -1.92 12.00 12.87
CA SER A 509 -1.27 11.32 13.99
C SER A 509 -1.54 9.82 14.08
N TRP A 510 -2.57 9.32 13.38
CA TRP A 510 -2.86 7.89 13.32
C TRP A 510 -1.77 7.13 12.52
N TYR A 511 -1.27 7.72 11.42
CA TYR A 511 -0.16 7.16 10.64
C TYR A 511 1.14 7.44 11.37
N LYS A 512 1.76 6.39 11.90
CA LYS A 512 2.96 6.49 12.76
C LYS A 512 4.24 6.14 12.03
N HIS A 513 4.14 5.38 10.93
CA HIS A 513 5.30 4.97 10.17
C HIS A 513 5.94 6.13 9.42
N LEU A 514 7.27 6.31 9.58
CA LEU A 514 7.98 7.45 9.01
C LEU A 514 8.44 7.22 7.56
N LEU A 515 8.46 5.96 7.10
CA LEU A 515 8.93 5.59 5.76
C LEU A 515 7.80 5.31 4.77
N TYR A 516 6.61 4.91 5.25
CA TYR A 516 5.48 4.52 4.42
C TYR A 516 4.20 5.18 4.92
N ALA A 517 3.41 5.68 4.01
CA ALA A 517 2.02 6.07 4.26
C ALA A 517 1.29 6.35 2.94
N PRO A 518 -0.06 6.26 2.91
CA PRO A 518 -0.83 6.76 1.77
C PRO A 518 -0.65 8.26 1.61
N GLY A 519 -0.63 8.77 0.39
CA GLY A 519 -0.53 10.21 0.15
C GLY A 519 -1.81 10.95 0.54
N VAL A 520 -1.68 12.11 1.23
CA VAL A 520 -2.84 12.91 1.68
C VAL A 520 -3.78 13.33 0.54
N TYR A 521 -3.23 13.55 -0.66
CA TYR A 521 -3.98 13.96 -1.85
C TYR A 521 -3.95 12.93 -2.99
N SER A 522 -3.28 11.79 -2.80
CA SER A 522 -3.33 10.66 -3.74
C SER A 522 -4.08 9.44 -3.16
N GLY A 523 -4.12 9.31 -1.85
CA GLY A 523 -4.79 8.19 -1.19
C GLY A 523 -3.99 6.90 -1.33
N TYR A 524 -4.44 5.93 -2.11
CA TYR A 524 -3.79 4.63 -2.27
C TYR A 524 -2.29 4.69 -2.60
N GLU A 525 -1.88 5.64 -3.43
CA GLU A 525 -0.48 5.78 -3.81
C GLU A 525 0.39 6.02 -2.58
N VAL A 526 1.40 5.18 -2.40
CA VAL A 526 2.35 5.33 -1.31
C VAL A 526 3.20 6.59 -1.48
N LYS A 527 3.39 7.30 -0.38
CA LYS A 527 4.43 8.32 -0.25
C LYS A 527 5.56 7.74 0.61
N THR A 528 6.71 7.55 -0.02
CA THR A 528 7.92 7.13 0.70
C THR A 528 8.52 8.31 1.44
N VAL A 529 8.91 8.11 2.69
CA VAL A 529 9.36 9.16 3.62
C VAL A 529 8.36 10.33 3.66
N PRO A 530 7.07 10.03 3.97
CA PRO A 530 5.93 10.91 3.68
C PRO A 530 6.05 12.30 4.30
N GLY A 531 6.57 12.42 5.52
CA GLY A 531 6.73 13.72 6.19
C GLY A 531 7.63 14.68 5.42
N VAL A 532 8.75 14.19 4.90
CA VAL A 532 9.70 15.00 4.10
C VAL A 532 9.13 15.27 2.72
N ARG A 533 8.67 14.22 2.02
CA ARG A 533 8.16 14.31 0.64
C ARG A 533 6.99 15.28 0.53
N GLU A 534 5.98 15.11 1.36
CA GLU A 534 4.78 15.98 1.35
C GLU A 534 5.12 17.41 1.81
N GLY A 535 6.07 17.56 2.72
CA GLY A 535 6.60 18.88 3.09
C GLY A 535 7.19 19.62 1.90
N ILE A 536 7.97 18.95 1.05
CA ILE A 536 8.52 19.50 -0.21
C ILE A 536 7.41 19.75 -1.23
N GLU A 537 6.55 18.76 -1.50
CA GLU A 537 5.48 18.82 -2.50
C GLU A 537 4.48 19.96 -2.19
N GLN A 538 4.20 20.19 -0.92
CA GLN A 538 3.22 21.18 -0.45
C GLN A 538 3.86 22.49 0.00
N LYS A 539 5.14 22.71 -0.33
CA LYS A 539 5.89 23.96 -0.06
C LYS A 539 6.01 24.28 1.45
N ARG A 540 5.99 23.25 2.32
CA ARG A 540 6.18 23.36 3.77
C ARG A 540 7.61 23.00 4.15
N TYR A 541 8.57 23.76 3.64
CA TYR A 541 10.00 23.42 3.72
C TYR A 541 10.55 23.35 5.15
N ALA A 542 10.09 24.21 6.07
CA ALA A 542 10.48 24.15 7.47
C ALA A 542 10.00 22.86 8.16
N GLU A 543 8.82 22.36 7.79
CA GLU A 543 8.31 21.06 8.24
C GLU A 543 9.13 19.91 7.64
N ALA A 544 9.44 19.98 6.33
CA ALA A 544 10.28 18.97 5.68
C ALA A 544 11.65 18.84 6.37
N GLU A 545 12.27 19.96 6.79
CA GLU A 545 13.55 19.96 7.51
C GLU A 545 13.44 19.31 8.90
N GLN A 546 12.34 19.54 9.61
CA GLN A 546 12.08 18.85 10.89
C GLN A 546 11.88 17.34 10.68
N GLU A 547 11.16 16.95 9.63
CA GLU A 547 10.93 15.54 9.32
C GLU A 547 12.21 14.82 8.84
N ILE A 548 13.13 15.49 8.15
CA ILE A 548 14.47 14.95 7.86
C ILE A 548 15.15 14.53 9.16
N VAL A 549 15.13 15.38 10.19
CA VAL A 549 15.73 15.07 11.50
C VAL A 549 15.03 13.90 12.18
N ARG A 550 13.69 13.84 12.13
CA ARG A 550 12.92 12.74 12.74
C ARG A 550 13.23 11.40 12.08
N VAL A 551 13.24 11.36 10.75
CA VAL A 551 13.56 10.14 9.98
C VAL A 551 15.00 9.73 10.22
N SER A 552 15.95 10.69 10.25
CA SER A 552 17.35 10.40 10.54
C SER A 552 17.51 9.72 11.90
N LYS A 553 16.80 10.22 12.92
CA LYS A 553 16.83 9.60 14.24
C LYS A 553 16.27 8.18 14.24
N ALA A 554 15.16 7.93 13.53
CA ALA A 554 14.58 6.59 13.43
C ALA A 554 15.56 5.60 12.74
N LEU A 555 16.23 6.04 11.68
CA LEU A 555 17.25 5.24 10.99
C LEU A 555 18.50 5.01 11.85
N ASP A 556 18.90 5.97 12.70
CA ASP A 556 19.98 5.78 13.67
C ASP A 556 19.58 4.78 14.77
N ASP A 557 18.33 4.87 15.27
CA ASP A 557 17.79 3.93 16.27
C ASP A 557 17.70 2.51 15.67
N GLU A 558 17.31 2.38 14.41
CA GLU A 558 17.31 1.09 13.66
C GLU A 558 18.73 0.58 13.43
N SER A 559 19.65 1.43 12.99
CA SER A 559 21.08 1.06 12.85
C SER A 559 21.67 0.52 14.15
N ALA A 560 21.32 1.11 15.29
CA ALA A 560 21.77 0.66 16.60
C ALA A 560 21.20 -0.71 16.97
N LEU A 561 19.92 -0.98 16.61
CA LEU A 561 19.27 -2.28 16.80
C LEU A 561 19.97 -3.35 15.95
N VAL A 562 20.19 -3.10 14.67
CA VAL A 562 20.85 -4.02 13.73
C VAL A 562 22.28 -4.33 14.18
N GLU A 563 23.02 -3.33 14.64
CA GLU A 563 24.36 -3.51 15.21
C GLU A 563 24.35 -4.35 16.51
N SER A 564 23.33 -4.15 17.37
CA SER A 564 23.13 -4.97 18.56
C SER A 564 22.82 -6.43 18.22
N ALA A 565 21.97 -6.64 17.22
CA ALA A 565 21.63 -7.98 16.69
C ALA A 565 22.89 -8.69 16.13
N ALA A 566 23.74 -7.99 15.40
CA ALA A 566 25.00 -8.52 14.89
C ALA A 566 25.92 -9.01 16.05
N ARG A 567 26.09 -8.20 17.09
CA ARG A 567 26.88 -8.57 18.27
C ARG A 567 26.30 -9.76 19.04
N LYS A 568 24.96 -9.86 19.12
CA LYS A 568 24.32 -11.04 19.72
C LYS A 568 24.63 -12.32 18.93
N LEU A 569 24.60 -12.24 17.60
CA LEU A 569 25.00 -13.34 16.72
C LEU A 569 26.44 -13.77 16.98
N GLU A 570 27.39 -12.83 17.02
CA GLU A 570 28.80 -13.12 17.34
C GLU A 570 28.94 -13.80 18.70
N GLY A 571 28.14 -13.39 19.70
CA GLY A 571 28.12 -13.99 21.04
C GLY A 571 27.46 -15.37 21.11
N ILE A 572 26.84 -15.87 20.06
CA ILE A 572 26.24 -17.21 20.02
C ILE A 572 27.33 -18.30 19.99
N GLY A 573 28.44 -18.06 19.30
CA GLY A 573 29.54 -19.01 19.13
C GLY A 573 30.52 -19.10 20.34
N HIS A 574 30.28 -18.31 21.38
CA HIS A 574 31.06 -18.28 22.61
C HIS A 574 30.15 -18.59 23.81
#